data_3f4307094198167be9f3b938db0c9cb3
#
_entry.id   3f4307094198167be9f3b938db0c9cb3
#
_cell.length_a   1.000
_cell.length_b   1.000
_cell.length_c   1.000
_cell.angle_alpha   90.00
_cell.angle_beta   90.00
_cell.angle_gamma   90.00
#
_symmetry.space_group_name_H-M   'P 1'
#
loop_
_entity.id
_entity.type
_entity.pdbx_description
1 polymer ?
#
loop_
_entity_poly.entity_id
_entity_poly.type
_entity_poly.pdbx_seq_one_letter_code
_entity_poly.pdbx_strand_id
1 'polypeptide(L)'
;GNSSLVIEEGFRICRKYNGSFMTVTQSLVDYYKSPTAAAAYANSDFVFLLRQNPESLAEIEMKGYLVMSPFEKRVYGSVTTFGGRYSEIAIKSPDGLAVGQLIVDKFSGKLMSTKAEDVHAIKMFEQQGFSKLEAIKKVALA
;
A
#
# COMPACT_ATOMS: atom_id res chain seq x y z
N GLY A 1 2.52 -1.94 24.03
CA GLY A 1 1.15 -1.48 23.83
C GLY A 1 0.33 -2.51 23.07
N ASN A 2 -0.96 -2.54 23.28
CA ASN A 2 -1.95 -3.55 22.88
C ASN A 2 -2.24 -3.72 21.36
N SER A 3 -1.42 -3.19 20.45
CA SER A 3 -1.66 -3.27 19.01
C SER A 3 -1.67 -4.71 18.48
N SER A 4 -0.84 -5.57 19.05
CA SER A 4 -0.79 -6.99 18.67
C SER A 4 -2.09 -7.72 18.95
N LEU A 5 -2.69 -7.48 20.12
CA LEU A 5 -3.98 -8.06 20.50
C LEU A 5 -5.11 -7.60 19.57
N VAL A 6 -5.13 -6.32 19.23
CA VAL A 6 -6.15 -5.75 18.32
C VAL A 6 -6.06 -6.38 16.93
N ILE A 7 -4.85 -6.59 16.42
CA ILE A 7 -4.63 -7.24 15.11
C ILE A 7 -5.10 -8.70 15.16
N GLU A 8 -4.67 -9.45 16.18
CA GLU A 8 -5.03 -10.87 16.31
C GLU A 8 -6.54 -11.07 16.49
N GLU A 9 -7.15 -10.30 17.38
CA GLU A 9 -8.60 -10.32 17.57
C GLU A 9 -9.34 -9.87 16.31
N GLY A 10 -8.90 -8.79 15.66
CA GLY A 10 -9.48 -8.28 14.43
C GLY A 10 -9.59 -9.36 13.36
N PHE A 11 -8.51 -10.05 13.03
CA PHE A 11 -8.51 -11.14 12.04
C PHE A 11 -9.37 -12.33 12.44
N ARG A 12 -9.41 -12.66 13.74
CA ARG A 12 -10.19 -13.80 14.23
C ARG A 12 -11.69 -13.54 14.31
N ILE A 13 -12.08 -12.29 14.59
CA ILE A 13 -13.47 -11.93 14.88
C ILE A 13 -14.19 -11.35 13.67
N CYS A 14 -13.50 -10.67 12.74
CA CYS A 14 -14.13 -9.96 11.63
C CYS A 14 -15.08 -10.85 10.80
N ARG A 15 -14.70 -12.10 10.51
CA ARG A 15 -15.56 -13.03 9.77
C ARG A 15 -16.89 -13.31 10.49
N LYS A 16 -16.87 -13.41 11.83
CA LYS A 16 -18.08 -13.69 12.63
C LYS A 16 -19.12 -12.56 12.54
N TYR A 17 -18.64 -11.34 12.30
CA TYR A 17 -19.47 -10.14 12.23
C TYR A 17 -19.62 -9.58 10.80
N ASN A 18 -19.36 -10.38 9.78
CA ASN A 18 -19.35 -9.94 8.38
C ASN A 18 -18.49 -8.70 8.12
N GLY A 19 -17.44 -8.54 8.94
CA GLY A 19 -16.48 -7.46 8.81
C GLY A 19 -15.28 -7.87 7.97
N SER A 20 -14.54 -6.88 7.46
CA SER A 20 -13.23 -7.06 6.86
C SER A 20 -12.17 -6.37 7.71
N PHE A 21 -10.96 -6.92 7.72
CA PHE A 21 -9.83 -6.33 8.42
C PHE A 21 -8.69 -6.15 7.44
N MET A 22 -8.14 -4.94 7.38
CA MET A 22 -7.03 -4.62 6.48
C MET A 22 -5.84 -4.12 7.32
N THR A 23 -4.66 -4.68 7.04
CA THR A 23 -3.40 -4.17 7.58
C THR A 23 -2.58 -3.56 6.46
N VAL A 24 -1.88 -2.47 6.75
CA VAL A 24 -1.01 -1.77 5.81
C VAL A 24 0.36 -1.58 6.44
N THR A 25 1.41 -1.91 5.71
CA THR A 25 2.81 -1.71 6.13
C THR A 25 3.61 -1.05 5.01
N GLN A 26 4.77 -0.54 5.34
CA GLN A 26 5.67 0.06 4.35
C GLN A 26 6.48 -0.98 3.57
N SER A 27 6.71 -2.16 4.16
CA SER A 27 7.48 -3.25 3.57
C SER A 27 6.90 -4.59 3.96
N LEU A 28 7.00 -5.56 3.05
CA LEU A 28 6.59 -6.93 3.31
C LEU A 28 7.39 -7.55 4.49
N VAL A 29 8.64 -7.13 4.70
CA VAL A 29 9.47 -7.55 5.85
C VAL A 29 8.81 -7.21 7.19
N ASP A 30 8.03 -6.14 7.26
CA ASP A 30 7.41 -5.69 8.52
C ASP A 30 6.43 -6.72 9.10
N TYR A 31 5.80 -7.52 8.26
CA TYR A 31 4.94 -8.62 8.71
C TYR A 31 5.71 -9.69 9.48
N TYR A 32 6.98 -9.87 9.22
CA TYR A 32 7.80 -10.91 9.86
C TYR A 32 8.58 -10.42 11.09
N LYS A 33 8.44 -9.12 11.45
CA LYS A 33 9.05 -8.57 12.69
C LYS A 33 8.35 -9.04 13.96
N SER A 34 7.11 -9.54 13.85
CA SER A 34 6.40 -10.09 15.00
C SER A 34 5.54 -11.30 14.59
N PRO A 35 5.36 -12.29 15.47
CA PRO A 35 4.49 -13.45 15.19
C PRO A 35 3.05 -13.04 14.85
N THR A 36 2.51 -12.03 15.52
CA THR A 36 1.16 -11.52 15.27
C THR A 36 1.00 -10.92 13.88
N ALA A 37 1.97 -10.14 13.43
CA ALA A 37 1.95 -9.58 12.08
C ALA A 37 2.11 -10.68 11.02
N ALA A 38 2.96 -11.67 11.25
CA ALA A 38 3.10 -12.83 10.37
C ALA A 38 1.78 -13.63 10.27
N ALA A 39 1.10 -13.84 11.40
CA ALA A 39 -0.21 -14.49 11.42
C ALA A 39 -1.27 -13.66 10.65
N ALA A 40 -1.24 -12.33 10.76
CA ALA A 40 -2.12 -11.45 9.99
C ALA A 40 -1.92 -11.63 8.49
N TYR A 41 -0.67 -11.63 8.02
CA TYR A 41 -0.33 -11.88 6.62
C TYR A 41 -0.80 -13.28 6.16
N ALA A 42 -0.53 -14.32 6.95
CA ALA A 42 -0.89 -15.70 6.62
C ALA A 42 -2.41 -15.93 6.55
N ASN A 43 -3.19 -15.15 7.30
CA ASN A 43 -4.66 -15.22 7.30
C ASN A 43 -5.33 -14.22 6.34
N SER A 44 -4.57 -13.49 5.55
CA SER A 44 -5.09 -12.56 4.55
C SER A 44 -5.40 -13.30 3.25
N ASP A 45 -6.66 -13.30 2.83
CA ASP A 45 -7.09 -13.86 1.55
C ASP A 45 -6.60 -13.01 0.37
N PHE A 46 -6.46 -11.70 0.57
CA PHE A 46 -5.98 -10.75 -0.43
C PHE A 46 -4.73 -10.04 0.04
N VAL A 47 -3.72 -10.00 -0.81
CA VAL A 47 -2.49 -9.26 -0.59
C VAL A 47 -2.26 -8.30 -1.76
N PHE A 48 -2.19 -7.01 -1.45
CA PHE A 48 -1.89 -5.95 -2.41
C PHE A 48 -0.44 -5.50 -2.20
N LEU A 49 0.40 -5.72 -3.20
CA LEU A 49 1.82 -5.43 -3.12
C LEU A 49 2.19 -4.35 -4.13
N LEU A 50 2.53 -3.17 -3.64
CA LEU A 50 3.14 -2.10 -4.42
C LEU A 50 4.63 -2.41 -4.61
N ARG A 51 5.33 -1.57 -5.38
CA ARG A 51 6.76 -1.71 -5.60
C ARG A 51 7.51 -1.96 -4.30
N GLN A 52 8.24 -3.05 -4.24
CA GLN A 52 9.12 -3.40 -3.13
C GLN A 52 10.57 -3.10 -3.47
N ASN A 53 11.37 -2.84 -2.44
CA ASN A 53 12.82 -2.79 -2.59
C ASN A 53 13.33 -4.22 -2.87
N PRO A 54 14.16 -4.44 -3.91
CA PRO A 54 14.75 -5.75 -4.21
C PRO A 54 15.48 -6.38 -3.02
N GLU A 55 16.15 -5.57 -2.21
CA GLU A 55 16.84 -6.03 -0.99
C GLU A 55 15.86 -6.62 0.03
N SER A 56 14.68 -5.99 0.19
CA SER A 56 13.63 -6.49 1.08
C SER A 56 13.08 -7.84 0.62
N LEU A 57 12.90 -8.04 -0.69
CA LEU A 57 12.47 -9.33 -1.24
C LEU A 57 13.54 -10.42 -1.05
N ALA A 58 14.81 -10.07 -1.25
CA ALA A 58 15.92 -10.98 -1.01
C ALA A 58 16.05 -11.36 0.46
N GLU A 59 15.86 -10.40 1.38
CA GLU A 59 15.88 -10.65 2.82
C GLU A 59 14.80 -11.64 3.25
N ILE A 60 13.57 -11.47 2.77
CA ILE A 60 12.44 -12.35 3.06
C ILE A 60 12.74 -13.79 2.63
N GLU A 61 13.32 -13.93 1.46
CA GLU A 61 13.68 -15.25 0.92
C GLU A 61 14.83 -15.88 1.70
N MET A 62 15.90 -15.13 1.94
CA MET A 62 17.07 -15.61 2.68
C MET A 62 16.71 -16.08 4.11
N LYS A 63 15.79 -15.37 4.75
CA LYS A 63 15.31 -15.72 6.10
C LYS A 63 14.24 -16.82 6.10
N GLY A 64 13.80 -17.27 4.93
CA GLY A 64 12.74 -18.28 4.82
C GLY A 64 11.37 -17.81 5.33
N TYR A 65 11.15 -16.51 5.40
CA TYR A 65 9.90 -15.95 5.90
C TYR A 65 8.72 -16.20 4.96
N LEU A 66 8.97 -16.16 3.66
CA LEU A 66 7.98 -16.45 2.64
C LEU A 66 8.62 -17.29 1.53
N VAL A 67 8.03 -18.46 1.30
CA VAL A 67 8.41 -19.30 0.16
C VAL A 67 7.67 -18.78 -1.07
N MET A 68 8.41 -18.22 -2.00
CA MET A 68 7.88 -17.71 -3.26
C MET A 68 8.24 -18.67 -4.40
N SER A 69 7.27 -18.98 -5.24
CA SER A 69 7.56 -19.65 -6.51
C SER A 69 8.41 -18.75 -7.43
N PRO A 70 9.14 -19.34 -8.40
CA PRO A 70 9.88 -18.52 -9.39
C PRO A 70 8.99 -17.53 -10.15
N PHE A 71 7.72 -17.87 -10.33
CA PHE A 71 6.73 -16.97 -10.95
C PHE A 71 6.41 -15.78 -10.04
N GLU A 72 6.08 -16.01 -8.78
CA GLU A 72 5.80 -14.94 -7.81
C GLU A 72 6.98 -13.98 -7.65
N LYS A 73 8.21 -14.52 -7.58
CA LYS A 73 9.42 -13.67 -7.53
C LYS A 73 9.52 -12.73 -8.73
N ARG A 74 9.29 -13.25 -9.93
CA ARG A 74 9.32 -12.42 -11.15
C ARG A 74 8.24 -11.36 -11.12
N VAL A 75 7.02 -11.72 -10.73
CA VAL A 75 5.90 -10.79 -10.65
C VAL A 75 6.16 -9.70 -9.61
N TYR A 76 6.54 -10.06 -8.39
CA TYR A 76 6.81 -9.07 -7.34
C TYR A 76 8.01 -8.17 -7.65
N GLY A 77 9.02 -8.73 -8.29
CA GLY A 77 10.20 -7.96 -8.73
C GLY A 77 9.93 -7.06 -9.94
N SER A 78 8.88 -7.34 -10.74
CA SER A 78 8.51 -6.53 -11.90
C SER A 78 7.65 -5.32 -11.56
N VAL A 79 6.96 -5.33 -10.40
CA VAL A 79 6.08 -4.23 -9.98
C VAL A 79 6.85 -2.92 -9.87
N THR A 80 6.44 -1.93 -10.63
CA THR A 80 7.14 -0.65 -10.71
C THR A 80 6.19 0.54 -10.62
N THR A 81 6.75 1.73 -10.53
CA THR A 81 6.01 3.00 -10.51
C THR A 81 6.55 3.91 -11.58
N PHE A 82 5.69 4.35 -12.48
CA PHE A 82 5.99 5.36 -13.49
C PHE A 82 5.48 6.71 -12.99
N GLY A 83 6.38 7.52 -12.48
CA GLY A 83 6.06 8.81 -11.87
C GLY A 83 5.15 9.67 -12.74
N GLY A 84 4.04 10.13 -12.18
CA GLY A 84 3.07 10.99 -12.86
C GLY A 84 2.11 10.27 -13.82
N ARG A 85 2.23 8.94 -13.99
CA ARG A 85 1.34 8.16 -14.88
C ARG A 85 0.54 7.10 -14.11
N TYR A 86 1.22 6.10 -13.56
CA TYR A 86 0.60 5.00 -12.84
C TYR A 86 1.58 4.32 -11.90
N SER A 87 1.06 3.59 -10.94
CA SER A 87 1.81 2.61 -10.15
C SER A 87 1.27 1.23 -10.47
N GLU A 88 2.16 0.25 -10.63
CA GLU A 88 1.73 -1.14 -10.70
C GLU A 88 1.46 -1.67 -9.30
N ILE A 89 0.56 -2.64 -9.24
CA ILE A 89 0.17 -3.32 -8.03
C ILE A 89 0.00 -4.82 -8.31
N ALA A 90 0.75 -5.65 -7.61
CA ALA A 90 0.50 -7.08 -7.62
C ALA A 90 -0.62 -7.40 -6.64
N ILE A 91 -1.58 -8.20 -7.08
CA ILE A 91 -2.75 -8.61 -6.31
C ILE A 91 -2.72 -10.12 -6.24
N LYS A 92 -2.44 -10.65 -5.04
CA LYS A 92 -2.56 -12.07 -4.74
C LYS A 92 -3.92 -12.31 -4.10
N SER A 93 -4.64 -13.29 -4.61
CA SER A 93 -5.95 -13.71 -4.13
C SER A 93 -6.03 -15.24 -4.11
N PRO A 94 -7.10 -15.83 -3.56
CA PRO A 94 -7.33 -17.28 -3.67
C PRO A 94 -7.38 -17.80 -5.11
N ASP A 95 -7.80 -16.94 -6.06
CA ASP A 95 -7.91 -17.29 -7.48
C ASP A 95 -6.60 -17.17 -8.25
N GLY A 96 -5.57 -16.59 -7.64
CA GLY A 96 -4.26 -16.45 -8.27
C GLY A 96 -3.57 -15.10 -8.05
N LEU A 97 -2.60 -14.82 -8.91
CA LEU A 97 -1.77 -13.61 -8.87
C LEU A 97 -1.92 -12.82 -10.17
N ALA A 98 -2.28 -11.54 -10.04
CA ALA A 98 -2.43 -10.62 -11.13
C ALA A 98 -1.61 -9.34 -10.90
N VAL A 99 -1.30 -8.61 -11.97
CA VAL A 99 -0.72 -7.26 -11.89
C VAL A 99 -1.70 -6.29 -12.54
N GLY A 100 -2.05 -5.25 -11.80
CA GLY A 100 -2.88 -4.16 -12.26
C GLY A 100 -2.11 -2.84 -12.29
N GLN A 101 -2.70 -1.84 -12.94
CA GLN A 101 -2.21 -0.46 -12.91
C GLN A 101 -3.13 0.39 -12.05
N LEU A 102 -2.57 1.03 -11.04
CA LEU A 102 -3.25 2.02 -10.21
C LEU A 102 -3.04 3.39 -10.85
N ILE A 103 -4.07 3.89 -11.51
CA ILE A 103 -4.10 5.21 -12.13
C ILE A 103 -4.86 6.14 -11.21
N VAL A 104 -4.18 7.18 -10.72
CA VAL A 104 -4.78 8.19 -9.85
C VAL A 104 -5.01 9.45 -10.67
N ASP A 105 -6.24 9.99 -10.64
CA ASP A 105 -6.54 11.26 -11.30
C ASP A 105 -5.74 12.42 -10.68
N LYS A 106 -5.60 13.51 -11.43
CA LYS A 106 -4.77 14.65 -11.02
C LYS A 106 -5.22 15.25 -9.68
N PHE A 107 -6.52 15.35 -9.45
CA PHE A 107 -7.05 15.93 -8.21
C PHE A 107 -6.73 15.04 -7.01
N SER A 108 -7.05 13.76 -7.09
CA SER A 108 -6.72 12.77 -6.03
C SER A 108 -5.22 12.70 -5.78
N GLY A 109 -4.41 12.77 -6.84
CA GLY A 109 -2.96 12.83 -6.73
C GLY A 109 -2.46 14.04 -5.93
N LYS A 110 -3.03 15.23 -6.15
CA LYS A 110 -2.69 16.44 -5.40
C LYS A 110 -3.24 16.44 -3.97
N LEU A 111 -4.44 15.88 -3.78
CA LEU A 111 -5.06 15.73 -2.45
C LEU A 111 -4.18 14.88 -1.51
N MET A 112 -3.59 13.80 -2.04
CA MET A 112 -2.76 12.87 -1.28
C MET A 112 -1.26 13.18 -1.35
N SER A 113 -0.86 14.23 -2.08
CA SER A 113 0.55 14.55 -2.27
C SER A 113 1.18 15.06 -0.98
N THR A 114 2.35 14.53 -0.67
CA THR A 114 3.24 15.01 0.40
C THR A 114 4.45 15.78 -0.15
N LYS A 115 4.48 16.02 -1.47
CA LYS A 115 5.57 16.78 -2.09
C LYS A 115 5.53 18.24 -1.63
N ALA A 116 6.67 18.77 -1.23
CA ALA A 116 6.79 20.15 -0.74
C ALA A 116 6.24 21.17 -1.73
N GLU A 117 6.47 20.99 -3.02
CA GLU A 117 5.97 21.84 -4.11
C GLU A 117 4.44 21.90 -4.13
N ASP A 118 3.77 20.76 -4.07
CA ASP A 118 2.31 20.66 -4.10
C ASP A 118 1.71 21.28 -2.84
N VAL A 119 2.28 20.97 -1.67
CA VAL A 119 1.82 21.52 -0.38
C VAL A 119 1.98 23.04 -0.36
N HIS A 120 3.11 23.55 -0.88
CA HIS A 120 3.35 24.99 -0.97
C HIS A 120 2.35 25.67 -1.91
N ALA A 121 2.14 25.12 -3.11
CA ALA A 121 1.19 25.66 -4.08
C ALA A 121 -0.25 25.70 -3.54
N ILE A 122 -0.68 24.66 -2.84
CA ILE A 122 -2.00 24.63 -2.19
C ILE A 122 -2.11 25.74 -1.14
N LYS A 123 -1.10 25.89 -0.26
CA LYS A 123 -1.08 26.95 0.76
C LYS A 123 -1.13 28.36 0.16
N MET A 124 -0.47 28.58 -0.96
CA MET A 124 -0.51 29.89 -1.66
C MET A 124 -1.93 30.25 -2.10
N PHE A 125 -2.71 29.30 -2.60
CA PHE A 125 -4.11 29.53 -2.95
C PHE A 125 -5.00 29.71 -1.70
N GLU A 126 -4.75 28.97 -0.62
CA GLU A 126 -5.46 29.18 0.65
C GLU A 126 -5.23 30.59 1.22
N GLN A 127 -4.01 31.14 1.12
CA GLN A 127 -3.68 32.50 1.51
C GLN A 127 -4.40 33.58 0.65
N GLN A 128 -4.77 33.23 -0.58
CA GLN A 128 -5.58 34.08 -1.45
C GLN A 128 -7.09 34.01 -1.16
N GLY A 129 -7.49 33.26 -0.11
CA GLY A 129 -8.88 33.15 0.33
C GLY A 129 -9.66 31.97 -0.27
N PHE A 130 -9.01 31.10 -1.05
CA PHE A 130 -9.68 29.89 -1.55
C PHE A 130 -9.80 28.84 -0.44
N SER A 131 -10.89 28.08 -0.45
CA SER A 131 -11.01 26.89 0.40
C SER A 131 -9.95 25.86 0.01
N LYS A 132 -9.59 24.98 0.93
CA LYS A 132 -8.59 23.93 0.68
C LYS A 132 -8.94 23.07 -0.54
N LEU A 133 -10.23 22.76 -0.71
CA LEU A 133 -10.71 21.97 -1.85
C LEU A 133 -10.51 22.70 -3.19
N GLU A 134 -10.83 24.00 -3.23
CA GLU A 134 -10.62 24.84 -4.42
C GLU A 134 -9.14 25.02 -4.73
N ALA A 135 -8.30 25.23 -3.71
CA ALA A 135 -6.86 25.29 -3.85
C ALA A 135 -6.29 24.03 -4.49
N ILE A 136 -6.70 22.84 -4.01
CA ILE A 136 -6.28 21.56 -4.59
C ILE A 136 -6.73 21.43 -6.05
N LYS A 137 -7.98 21.81 -6.37
CA LYS A 137 -8.48 21.80 -7.75
C LYS A 137 -7.65 22.68 -8.67
N LYS A 138 -7.29 23.89 -8.22
CA LYS A 138 -6.45 24.80 -9.00
C LYS A 138 -5.07 24.23 -9.27
N VAL A 139 -4.44 23.64 -8.26
CA VAL A 139 -3.12 23.00 -8.41
C VAL A 139 -3.17 21.75 -9.29
N ALA A 140 -4.29 21.04 -9.30
CA ALA A 140 -4.47 19.84 -10.16
C ALA A 140 -4.70 20.21 -11.65
N LEU A 141 -5.20 21.40 -11.94
CA LEU A 141 -5.47 21.88 -13.30
C LEU A 141 -4.30 22.68 -13.91
N ALA A 142 -3.36 23.12 -13.07
CA ALA A 142 -2.14 23.76 -13.51
C ALA A 142 -1.14 22.74 -14.08
#